data_6d28ac8eebfdd590969935bc7c706d3d
#
_entry.id   6d28ac8eebfdd590969935bc7c706d3d
#
_cell.length_a   1.000
_cell.length_b   1.000
_cell.length_c   1.000
_cell.angle_alpha   90.00
_cell.angle_beta   90.00
_cell.angle_gamma   90.00
#
_symmetry.space_group_name_H-M   'P 1'
#
loop_
_entity.id
_entity.type
_entity.pdbx_description
1 polymer ?
#
loop_
_entity_poly.entity_id
_entity_poly.type
_entity_poly.pdbx_seq_one_letter_code
_entity_poly.pdbx_strand_id
1 'polypeptide(L)'
;MQLKCFLRAVKKLLGAFAVTSAPIAHVAAQSPTPIVPDDFKIPARLETAEFRLRMLTVNDVVKDFEAVVTSAQHLKKVFPDGTWPDGLTLEQDLIDLGWHQKEFQNRTSFAYTVVTLSESRVLGCVYVNPTRKRGYDAVVLLWARQSELAGGLEERLTDAVKQWIAKEWPFRSVAYPGRGISWEDYRKLPSEKR
;
A
#
# COMPACT_ATOMS: atom_id res chain seq x y z
N MET A 1 -76.92 23.99 -25.40
CA MET A 1 -77.33 25.34 -25.85
C MET A 1 -76.21 26.30 -25.43
N GLN A 2 -75.48 26.81 -26.44
CA GLN A 2 -74.57 27.94 -26.46
C GLN A 2 -73.42 27.97 -25.44
N LEU A 3 -72.19 27.62 -25.71
CA LEU A 3 -71.11 28.17 -26.56
C LEU A 3 -71.01 29.72 -26.57
N LYS A 4 -70.04 30.27 -25.81
CA LYS A 4 -69.35 31.55 -26.08
C LYS A 4 -68.00 31.56 -25.37
N CYS A 5 -66.96 31.28 -26.08
CA CYS A 5 -65.86 32.11 -26.57
C CYS A 5 -65.35 33.16 -25.57
N PHE A 6 -64.14 32.97 -25.03
CA PHE A 6 -63.23 34.03 -24.65
C PHE A 6 -61.80 33.67 -24.99
N LEU A 7 -61.36 34.15 -26.14
CA LEU A 7 -59.92 34.27 -26.45
C LEU A 7 -59.31 35.36 -25.57
N ARG A 8 -58.32 35.05 -24.81
CA ARG A 8 -57.38 36.06 -24.28
C ARG A 8 -55.95 35.66 -24.64
N ALA A 9 -55.32 36.57 -25.34
CA ALA A 9 -53.96 36.51 -25.83
C ALA A 9 -52.94 36.33 -24.69
N VAL A 10 -52.14 35.26 -24.77
CA VAL A 10 -50.95 35.13 -23.92
C VAL A 10 -49.76 35.59 -24.77
N LYS A 11 -49.20 36.76 -24.42
CA LYS A 11 -47.96 37.30 -24.97
C LYS A 11 -46.82 36.31 -24.71
N LYS A 12 -46.14 35.88 -25.76
CA LYS A 12 -44.89 35.14 -25.73
C LYS A 12 -43.81 36.00 -25.06
N LEU A 13 -43.38 35.68 -23.84
CA LEU A 13 -42.07 36.07 -23.32
C LEU A 13 -41.09 34.95 -23.70
N LEU A 14 -40.35 35.15 -24.76
CA LEU A 14 -39.15 34.37 -25.06
C LEU A 14 -38.02 34.91 -24.19
N GLY A 15 -37.86 34.31 -23.01
CA GLY A 15 -36.66 34.51 -22.19
C GLY A 15 -35.56 33.62 -22.77
N ALA A 16 -34.56 34.23 -23.38
CA ALA A 16 -33.34 33.53 -23.75
C ALA A 16 -32.55 33.13 -22.48
N PHE A 17 -32.59 31.87 -22.09
CA PHE A 17 -31.68 31.33 -21.11
C PHE A 17 -30.31 31.18 -21.74
N ALA A 18 -29.40 32.12 -21.46
CA ALA A 18 -27.99 31.94 -21.76
C ALA A 18 -27.43 30.85 -20.82
N VAL A 19 -27.24 29.65 -21.35
CA VAL A 19 -26.50 28.61 -20.66
C VAL A 19 -25.03 28.98 -20.69
N THR A 20 -24.54 29.63 -19.65
CA THR A 20 -23.12 29.83 -19.45
C THR A 20 -22.49 28.50 -19.07
N SER A 21 -21.88 27.82 -20.02
CA SER A 21 -21.06 26.65 -19.74
C SER A 21 -19.78 27.13 -19.03
N ALA A 22 -19.76 27.01 -17.70
CA ALA A 22 -18.53 27.15 -16.95
C ALA A 22 -17.54 26.02 -17.37
N PRO A 23 -16.28 26.30 -17.64
CA PRO A 23 -15.32 25.26 -17.93
C PRO A 23 -15.19 24.36 -16.70
N ILE A 24 -15.46 23.07 -16.86
CA ILE A 24 -15.16 22.06 -15.84
C ILE A 24 -13.64 21.96 -15.81
N ALA A 25 -13.01 22.61 -14.84
CA ALA A 25 -11.59 22.41 -14.57
C ALA A 25 -11.40 20.95 -14.21
N HIS A 26 -10.82 20.19 -15.13
CA HIS A 26 -10.35 18.85 -14.83
C HIS A 26 -9.21 19.00 -13.82
N VAL A 27 -9.50 18.76 -12.54
CA VAL A 27 -8.46 18.53 -11.55
C VAL A 27 -7.83 17.21 -11.93
N ALA A 28 -6.71 17.27 -12.64
CA ALA A 28 -5.90 16.10 -12.91
C ALA A 28 -5.52 15.51 -11.54
N ALA A 29 -6.04 14.33 -11.23
CA ALA A 29 -5.61 13.57 -10.07
C ALA A 29 -4.10 13.35 -10.21
N GLN A 30 -3.32 13.95 -9.30
CA GLN A 30 -1.87 13.79 -9.31
C GLN A 30 -1.56 12.30 -9.12
N SER A 31 -0.96 11.69 -10.12
CA SER A 31 -0.47 10.32 -10.01
C SER A 31 0.48 10.22 -8.81
N PRO A 32 0.40 9.15 -8.01
CA PRO A 32 1.33 8.95 -6.90
C PRO A 32 2.77 9.00 -7.41
N THR A 33 3.64 9.72 -6.70
CA THR A 33 5.04 9.90 -7.11
C THR A 33 5.83 8.62 -6.84
N PRO A 34 6.58 8.09 -7.83
CA PRO A 34 7.51 6.99 -7.63
C PRO A 34 8.52 7.30 -6.51
N ILE A 35 8.89 6.27 -5.74
CA ILE A 35 9.87 6.42 -4.64
C ILE A 35 11.30 6.05 -5.06
N VAL A 36 11.48 5.61 -6.29
CA VAL A 36 12.78 5.27 -6.89
C VAL A 36 12.89 5.92 -8.27
N PRO A 37 14.09 6.23 -8.77
CA PRO A 37 14.31 6.77 -10.12
C PRO A 37 13.72 5.89 -11.22
N ASP A 38 13.30 6.48 -12.32
CA ASP A 38 12.65 5.76 -13.42
C ASP A 38 13.54 4.68 -14.06
N ASP A 39 14.85 4.92 -14.11
CA ASP A 39 15.86 3.99 -14.63
C ASP A 39 16.32 2.94 -13.62
N PHE A 40 15.91 3.06 -12.35
CA PHE A 40 16.28 2.09 -11.32
C PHE A 40 15.63 0.73 -11.59
N LYS A 41 16.45 -0.33 -11.65
CA LYS A 41 15.96 -1.71 -11.74
C LYS A 41 15.51 -2.19 -10.37
N ILE A 42 14.19 -2.30 -10.19
CA ILE A 42 13.62 -2.84 -8.96
C ILE A 42 14.10 -4.28 -8.78
N PRO A 43 14.72 -4.63 -7.64
CA PRO A 43 15.16 -5.99 -7.36
C PRO A 43 13.97 -6.96 -7.42
N ALA A 44 14.05 -7.96 -8.29
CA ALA A 44 12.95 -8.89 -8.52
C ALA A 44 12.76 -9.85 -7.35
N ARG A 45 13.84 -10.17 -6.62
CA ARG A 45 13.85 -11.13 -5.51
C ARG A 45 15.04 -10.94 -4.59
N LEU A 46 14.87 -11.40 -3.35
CA LEU A 46 15.95 -11.78 -2.44
C LEU A 46 15.80 -13.28 -2.17
N GLU A 47 16.89 -14.04 -2.24
CA GLU A 47 16.87 -15.47 -1.94
C GLU A 47 17.97 -15.82 -0.95
N THR A 48 17.62 -16.62 0.04
CA THR A 48 18.50 -17.18 1.06
C THR A 48 18.44 -18.72 1.00
N ALA A 49 19.16 -19.40 1.84
CA ALA A 49 19.05 -20.86 1.96
C ALA A 49 17.70 -21.31 2.57
N GLU A 50 16.93 -20.41 3.16
CA GLU A 50 15.75 -20.73 3.96
C GLU A 50 14.45 -20.19 3.34
N PHE A 51 14.49 -19.00 2.75
CA PHE A 51 13.31 -18.33 2.20
C PHE A 51 13.64 -17.51 0.96
N ARG A 52 12.59 -17.17 0.22
CA ARG A 52 12.64 -16.26 -0.92
C ARG A 52 11.65 -15.11 -0.73
N LEU A 53 12.08 -13.89 -1.07
CA LEU A 53 11.20 -12.75 -1.31
C LEU A 53 11.00 -12.59 -2.80
N ARG A 54 9.77 -12.34 -3.21
CA ARG A 54 9.40 -11.90 -4.55
C ARG A 54 8.20 -10.98 -4.49
N MET A 55 7.90 -10.28 -5.56
CA MET A 55 6.72 -9.42 -5.63
C MET A 55 5.47 -10.16 -5.11
N LEU A 56 4.75 -9.51 -4.20
CA LEU A 56 3.43 -9.95 -3.76
C LEU A 56 2.42 -9.71 -4.87
N THR A 57 1.60 -10.71 -5.19
CA THR A 57 0.60 -10.65 -6.24
C THR A 57 -0.74 -11.18 -5.76
N VAL A 58 -1.81 -10.87 -6.48
CA VAL A 58 -3.17 -11.39 -6.21
C VAL A 58 -3.23 -12.93 -6.21
N ASN A 59 -2.29 -13.60 -6.89
CA ASN A 59 -2.22 -15.06 -6.91
C ASN A 59 -1.79 -15.67 -5.57
N ASP A 60 -1.29 -14.86 -4.66
CA ASP A 60 -0.84 -15.29 -3.34
C ASP A 60 -1.97 -15.31 -2.31
N VAL A 61 -3.15 -14.75 -2.62
CA VAL A 61 -4.21 -14.43 -1.68
C VAL A 61 -4.58 -15.56 -0.71
N VAL A 62 -4.71 -16.80 -1.17
CA VAL A 62 -5.10 -17.90 -0.29
C VAL A 62 -4.03 -18.20 0.77
N LYS A 63 -2.76 -18.18 0.34
CA LYS A 63 -1.62 -18.43 1.23
C LYS A 63 -1.31 -17.24 2.13
N ASP A 64 -1.51 -16.03 1.62
CA ASP A 64 -1.31 -14.80 2.37
C ASP A 64 -2.38 -14.64 3.44
N PHE A 65 -3.65 -14.77 3.08
CA PHE A 65 -4.76 -14.74 4.02
C PHE A 65 -4.58 -15.72 5.18
N GLU A 66 -4.21 -16.97 4.86
CA GLU A 66 -3.95 -17.99 5.89
C GLU A 66 -2.79 -17.55 6.80
N ALA A 67 -1.71 -17.02 6.24
CA ALA A 67 -0.57 -16.54 7.02
C ALA A 67 -0.95 -15.36 7.92
N VAL A 68 -1.72 -14.40 7.41
CA VAL A 68 -2.19 -13.21 8.13
C VAL A 68 -3.12 -13.60 9.28
N VAL A 69 -4.19 -14.33 9.01
CA VAL A 69 -5.19 -14.65 10.06
C VAL A 69 -4.62 -15.53 11.17
N THR A 70 -3.70 -16.44 10.83
CA THR A 70 -3.01 -17.29 11.83
C THR A 70 -1.92 -16.54 12.60
N SER A 71 -1.56 -15.31 12.19
CA SER A 71 -0.57 -14.46 12.84
C SER A 71 -1.17 -13.20 13.48
N ALA A 72 -2.49 -13.09 13.56
CA ALA A 72 -3.19 -11.85 13.96
C ALA A 72 -2.68 -11.25 15.28
N GLN A 73 -2.40 -12.06 16.30
CA GLN A 73 -1.90 -11.55 17.58
C GLN A 73 -0.50 -10.97 17.48
N HIS A 74 0.36 -11.55 16.65
CA HIS A 74 1.69 -11.04 16.38
C HIS A 74 1.63 -9.76 15.55
N LEU A 75 0.81 -9.73 14.51
CA LEU A 75 0.67 -8.60 13.61
C LEU A 75 0.21 -7.31 14.31
N LYS A 76 -0.68 -7.41 15.30
CA LYS A 76 -1.06 -6.27 16.16
C LYS A 76 0.10 -5.68 16.96
N LYS A 77 1.13 -6.46 17.27
CA LYS A 77 2.34 -5.97 17.92
C LYS A 77 3.31 -5.33 16.93
N VAL A 78 3.39 -5.92 15.72
CA VAL A 78 4.23 -5.39 14.64
C VAL A 78 3.67 -4.08 14.10
N PHE A 79 2.34 -3.96 13.97
CA PHE A 79 1.61 -2.80 13.46
C PHE A 79 0.69 -2.22 14.53
N PRO A 80 1.21 -1.48 15.51
CA PRO A 80 0.43 -1.03 16.67
C PRO A 80 -0.57 0.09 16.36
N ASP A 81 -0.56 0.64 15.15
CA ASP A 81 -1.41 1.75 14.73
C ASP A 81 -2.56 1.22 13.87
N GLY A 82 -3.60 0.70 14.50
CA GLY A 82 -4.78 0.23 13.78
C GLY A 82 -5.38 -1.06 14.32
N THR A 83 -6.39 -1.54 13.63
CA THR A 83 -7.14 -2.76 14.00
C THR A 83 -6.80 -3.95 13.09
N TRP A 84 -6.03 -3.72 12.03
CA TRP A 84 -5.63 -4.81 11.12
C TRP A 84 -4.84 -5.89 11.89
N PRO A 85 -5.11 -7.17 11.66
CA PRO A 85 -6.01 -7.75 10.66
C PRO A 85 -7.40 -8.15 11.22
N ASP A 86 -7.96 -7.46 12.21
CA ASP A 86 -9.25 -7.80 12.79
C ASP A 86 -10.37 -7.78 11.74
N GLY A 87 -11.10 -8.87 11.66
CA GLY A 87 -12.21 -9.00 10.72
C GLY A 87 -11.82 -9.11 9.25
N LEU A 88 -10.53 -9.29 8.93
CA LEU A 88 -10.08 -9.48 7.55
C LEU A 88 -10.81 -10.68 6.92
N THR A 89 -11.35 -10.47 5.73
CA THR A 89 -11.93 -11.53 4.90
C THR A 89 -11.01 -11.83 3.72
N LEU A 90 -11.16 -13.01 3.11
CA LEU A 90 -10.39 -13.37 1.91
C LEU A 90 -10.61 -12.37 0.75
N GLU A 91 -11.82 -11.83 0.63
CA GLU A 91 -12.14 -10.82 -0.39
C GLU A 91 -11.42 -9.50 -0.13
N GLN A 92 -11.36 -9.04 1.12
CA GLN A 92 -10.62 -7.84 1.49
C GLN A 92 -9.12 -8.02 1.28
N ASP A 93 -8.58 -9.18 1.67
CA ASP A 93 -7.18 -9.50 1.43
C ASP A 93 -6.85 -9.50 -0.07
N LEU A 94 -7.72 -10.06 -0.91
CA LEU A 94 -7.56 -10.00 -2.37
C LEU A 94 -7.52 -8.55 -2.90
N ILE A 95 -8.35 -7.66 -2.34
CA ILE A 95 -8.35 -6.24 -2.69
C ILE A 95 -7.04 -5.59 -2.27
N ASP A 96 -6.56 -5.87 -1.05
CA ASP A 96 -5.32 -5.32 -0.51
C ASP A 96 -4.10 -5.79 -1.34
N LEU A 97 -4.04 -7.07 -1.71
CA LEU A 97 -3.02 -7.59 -2.60
C LEU A 97 -3.05 -6.91 -3.98
N GLY A 98 -4.26 -6.65 -4.51
CA GLY A 98 -4.43 -5.91 -5.76
C GLY A 98 -3.89 -4.48 -5.68
N TRP A 99 -4.09 -3.79 -4.56
CA TRP A 99 -3.50 -2.47 -4.30
C TRP A 99 -1.98 -2.54 -4.23
N HIS A 100 -1.42 -3.46 -3.48
CA HIS A 100 0.03 -3.66 -3.38
C HIS A 100 0.67 -3.97 -4.73
N GLN A 101 0.03 -4.82 -5.52
CA GLN A 101 0.49 -5.13 -6.88
C GLN A 101 0.49 -3.88 -7.78
N LYS A 102 -0.57 -3.06 -7.72
CA LYS A 102 -0.68 -1.80 -8.47
C LYS A 102 0.39 -0.79 -8.03
N GLU A 103 0.60 -0.63 -6.72
CA GLU A 103 1.61 0.27 -6.18
C GLU A 103 3.02 -0.15 -6.61
N PHE A 104 3.31 -1.44 -6.61
CA PHE A 104 4.57 -1.99 -7.09
C PHE A 104 4.79 -1.65 -8.57
N GLN A 105 3.79 -1.86 -9.41
CA GLN A 105 3.84 -1.52 -10.84
C GLN A 105 4.01 -0.03 -11.08
N ASN A 106 3.37 0.80 -10.27
CA ASN A 106 3.48 2.26 -10.31
C ASN A 106 4.75 2.79 -9.63
N ARG A 107 5.59 1.92 -9.03
CA ARG A 107 6.85 2.26 -8.36
C ARG A 107 6.67 3.17 -7.15
N THR A 108 5.49 3.18 -6.55
CA THR A 108 5.12 4.06 -5.42
C THR A 108 5.29 3.42 -4.05
N SER A 109 5.29 2.08 -4.01
CA SER A 109 5.50 1.22 -2.86
C SER A 109 5.82 -0.18 -3.36
N PHE A 110 6.54 -0.98 -2.58
CA PHE A 110 6.95 -2.33 -3.00
C PHE A 110 6.64 -3.34 -1.91
N ALA A 111 5.68 -4.21 -2.16
CA ALA A 111 5.35 -5.33 -1.29
C ALA A 111 5.96 -6.63 -1.84
N TYR A 112 6.69 -7.33 -0.98
CA TYR A 112 7.28 -8.63 -1.26
C TYR A 112 6.70 -9.67 -0.32
N THR A 113 6.14 -10.74 -0.89
CA THR A 113 5.83 -11.92 -0.10
C THR A 113 7.09 -12.69 0.24
N VAL A 114 7.17 -13.17 1.47
CA VAL A 114 8.22 -14.08 1.94
C VAL A 114 7.67 -15.49 1.85
N VAL A 115 8.30 -16.35 1.06
CA VAL A 115 7.83 -17.72 0.82
C VAL A 115 8.92 -18.74 1.11
N THR A 116 8.52 -19.99 1.36
CA THR A 116 9.44 -21.12 1.33
C THR A 116 10.09 -21.25 -0.05
N LEU A 117 11.24 -21.89 -0.16
CA LEU A 117 11.92 -22.07 -1.47
C LEU A 117 11.07 -22.83 -2.49
N SER A 118 10.18 -23.72 -2.02
CA SER A 118 9.19 -24.40 -2.85
C SER A 118 7.96 -23.54 -3.20
N GLU A 119 7.84 -22.34 -2.61
CA GLU A 119 6.71 -21.43 -2.70
C GLU A 119 5.36 -22.04 -2.26
N SER A 120 5.41 -23.14 -1.54
CA SER A 120 4.21 -23.82 -1.04
C SER A 120 3.52 -23.05 0.10
N ARG A 121 4.25 -22.16 0.79
CA ARG A 121 3.77 -21.50 2.00
C ARG A 121 4.29 -20.06 2.10
N VAL A 122 3.42 -19.13 2.51
CA VAL A 122 3.79 -17.76 2.88
C VAL A 122 4.33 -17.77 4.31
N LEU A 123 5.51 -17.18 4.49
CA LEU A 123 6.22 -17.07 5.75
C LEU A 123 6.17 -15.66 6.34
N GLY A 124 5.70 -14.66 5.57
CA GLY A 124 5.62 -13.28 5.97
C GLY A 124 5.55 -12.31 4.80
N CYS A 125 5.70 -11.03 5.09
CA CYS A 125 5.71 -9.98 4.07
C CYS A 125 6.72 -8.88 4.41
N VAL A 126 7.23 -8.20 3.37
CA VAL A 126 8.13 -7.04 3.48
C VAL A 126 7.54 -5.92 2.63
N TYR A 127 7.42 -4.74 3.22
CA TYR A 127 6.91 -3.54 2.56
C TYR A 127 7.98 -2.46 2.54
N VAL A 128 8.33 -1.96 1.37
CA VAL A 128 9.23 -0.83 1.16
C VAL A 128 8.36 0.36 0.73
N ASN A 129 8.10 1.27 1.65
CA ASN A 129 7.13 2.33 1.50
C ASN A 129 7.77 3.71 1.46
N PRO A 130 7.12 4.70 0.82
CA PRO A 130 7.49 6.09 0.99
C PRO A 130 7.35 6.53 2.44
N THR A 131 8.18 7.47 2.86
CA THR A 131 8.02 8.15 4.13
C THR A 131 8.12 9.65 3.96
N ARG A 132 7.43 10.40 4.83
CA ARG A 132 7.61 11.85 4.97
C ARG A 132 8.43 12.21 6.19
N LYS A 133 8.89 11.23 6.93
CA LYS A 133 9.68 11.48 8.13
C LYS A 133 11.05 12.00 7.74
N ARG A 134 11.38 13.21 8.25
CA ARG A 134 12.64 13.87 7.93
C ARG A 134 13.84 12.98 8.28
N GLY A 135 14.79 12.91 7.39
CA GLY A 135 16.01 12.12 7.56
C GLY A 135 15.93 10.69 7.04
N TYR A 136 14.79 10.31 6.42
CA TYR A 136 14.63 8.99 5.81
C TYR A 136 14.10 9.08 4.38
N ASP A 137 14.67 8.29 3.48
CA ASP A 137 14.25 8.18 2.09
C ASP A 137 13.07 7.19 1.93
N ALA A 138 13.05 6.16 2.79
CA ALA A 138 12.02 5.12 2.79
C ALA A 138 11.78 4.59 4.21
N VAL A 139 10.65 3.91 4.38
CA VAL A 139 10.35 3.10 5.57
C VAL A 139 10.14 1.66 5.15
N VAL A 140 10.78 0.73 5.84
CA VAL A 140 10.61 -0.70 5.65
C VAL A 140 9.89 -1.30 6.84
N LEU A 141 8.77 -1.95 6.55
CA LEU A 141 7.99 -2.73 7.50
C LEU A 141 8.05 -4.19 7.08
N LEU A 142 8.09 -5.09 8.03
CA LEU A 142 8.09 -6.53 7.76
C LEU A 142 7.52 -7.31 8.93
N TRP A 143 7.07 -8.52 8.62
CA TRP A 143 6.64 -9.47 9.61
C TRP A 143 6.95 -10.90 9.16
N ALA A 144 7.17 -11.78 10.11
CA ALA A 144 7.20 -13.22 9.89
C ALA A 144 5.96 -13.87 10.49
N ARG A 145 5.54 -14.99 9.91
CA ARG A 145 4.43 -15.80 10.38
C ARG A 145 4.63 -16.19 11.85
N GLN A 146 3.57 -16.07 12.64
CA GLN A 146 3.64 -16.31 14.09
C GLN A 146 4.20 -17.69 14.44
N SER A 147 3.90 -18.73 13.65
CA SER A 147 4.42 -20.08 13.85
C SER A 147 5.95 -20.20 13.69
N GLU A 148 6.58 -19.26 13.01
CA GLU A 148 8.01 -19.26 12.71
C GLU A 148 8.84 -18.43 13.71
N LEU A 149 8.19 -17.69 14.60
CA LEU A 149 8.88 -16.79 15.54
C LEU A 149 9.79 -17.55 16.52
N ALA A 150 9.32 -18.69 17.03
CA ALA A 150 10.12 -19.50 17.94
C ALA A 150 11.42 -20.02 17.29
N GLY A 151 11.41 -20.18 15.96
CA GLY A 151 12.58 -20.54 15.18
C GLY A 151 13.48 -19.33 14.82
N GLY A 152 13.16 -18.10 15.23
CA GLY A 152 13.95 -16.90 14.98
C GLY A 152 13.90 -16.43 13.52
N LEU A 153 12.84 -16.77 12.77
CA LEU A 153 12.74 -16.39 11.36
C LEU A 153 12.67 -14.86 11.21
N GLU A 154 11.96 -14.16 12.10
CA GLU A 154 11.76 -12.71 11.96
C GLU A 154 13.06 -11.92 12.11
N GLU A 155 13.95 -12.33 13.00
CA GLU A 155 15.29 -11.75 13.15
C GLU A 155 16.14 -11.99 11.91
N ARG A 156 16.19 -13.22 11.41
CA ARG A 156 16.96 -13.54 10.20
C ARG A 156 16.41 -12.83 8.96
N LEU A 157 15.08 -12.73 8.84
CA LEU A 157 14.42 -11.97 7.78
C LEU A 157 14.79 -10.48 7.87
N THR A 158 14.75 -9.93 9.08
CA THR A 158 15.10 -8.52 9.33
C THR A 158 16.54 -8.23 8.90
N ASP A 159 17.48 -9.07 9.25
CA ASP A 159 18.90 -8.90 8.93
C ASP A 159 19.16 -9.04 7.43
N ALA A 160 18.55 -10.06 6.81
CA ALA A 160 18.64 -10.25 5.36
C ALA A 160 18.06 -9.07 4.57
N VAL A 161 16.90 -8.55 4.99
CA VAL A 161 16.24 -7.40 4.35
C VAL A 161 17.08 -6.13 4.53
N LYS A 162 17.63 -5.87 5.71
CA LYS A 162 18.50 -4.70 5.94
C LYS A 162 19.73 -4.72 5.02
N GLN A 163 20.39 -5.87 4.91
CA GLN A 163 21.55 -6.03 4.03
C GLN A 163 21.17 -5.86 2.55
N TRP A 164 20.05 -6.45 2.14
CA TRP A 164 19.54 -6.37 0.78
C TRP A 164 19.17 -4.93 0.39
N ILE A 165 18.45 -4.21 1.28
CA ILE A 165 18.11 -2.81 1.05
C ILE A 165 19.38 -1.95 0.94
N ALA A 166 20.32 -2.12 1.84
CA ALA A 166 21.56 -1.35 1.82
C ALA A 166 22.43 -1.60 0.57
N LYS A 167 22.35 -2.81 0.00
CA LYS A 167 23.18 -3.21 -1.15
C LYS A 167 22.52 -2.91 -2.50
N GLU A 168 21.21 -3.13 -2.62
CA GLU A 168 20.54 -3.20 -3.92
C GLU A 168 19.52 -2.08 -4.15
N TRP A 169 19.23 -1.24 -3.15
CA TRP A 169 18.26 -0.16 -3.29
C TRP A 169 18.93 1.22 -3.27
N PRO A 170 18.33 2.26 -3.89
CA PRO A 170 18.96 3.57 -4.03
C PRO A 170 18.81 4.46 -2.79
N PHE A 171 18.34 3.91 -1.67
CA PHE A 171 18.09 4.66 -0.44
C PHE A 171 19.35 4.83 0.41
N ARG A 172 19.59 6.04 0.91
CA ARG A 172 20.72 6.34 1.81
C ARG A 172 20.37 6.14 3.28
N SER A 173 19.12 6.42 3.61
CA SER A 173 18.61 6.31 4.99
C SER A 173 17.23 5.66 4.99
N VAL A 174 17.09 4.54 5.70
CA VAL A 174 15.85 3.76 5.76
C VAL A 174 15.43 3.56 7.20
N ALA A 175 14.18 3.91 7.50
CA ALA A 175 13.59 3.66 8.82
C ALA A 175 13.08 2.21 8.91
N TYR A 176 13.29 1.59 10.07
CA TYR A 176 12.75 0.27 10.43
C TYR A 176 12.01 0.39 11.79
N PRO A 177 10.77 0.92 11.80
CA PRO A 177 10.00 1.09 13.03
C PRO A 177 9.78 -0.25 13.75
N GLY A 178 9.97 -0.27 15.06
CA GLY A 178 9.93 -1.47 15.89
C GLY A 178 11.19 -2.36 15.84
N ARG A 179 12.19 -2.01 14.98
CA ARG A 179 13.43 -2.81 14.82
C ARG A 179 14.73 -2.00 14.83
N GLY A 180 14.75 -0.83 14.24
CA GLY A 180 15.91 0.07 14.22
C GLY A 180 15.64 1.38 14.95
N ILE A 181 14.36 1.74 15.04
CA ILE A 181 13.83 2.88 15.78
C ILE A 181 12.53 2.43 16.45
N SER A 182 12.24 2.91 17.66
CA SER A 182 10.96 2.60 18.29
C SER A 182 9.79 3.23 17.51
N TRP A 183 8.59 2.64 17.57
CA TRP A 183 7.40 3.24 16.98
C TRP A 183 7.10 4.63 17.57
N GLU A 184 7.33 4.79 18.86
CA GLU A 184 7.15 6.07 19.55
C GLU A 184 8.07 7.15 18.99
N ASP A 185 9.36 6.87 18.87
CA ASP A 185 10.33 7.82 18.34
C ASP A 185 10.09 8.10 16.86
N TYR A 186 9.76 7.07 16.07
CA TYR A 186 9.42 7.24 14.66
C TYR A 186 8.22 8.18 14.46
N ARG A 187 7.17 8.05 15.31
CA ARG A 187 6.01 8.97 15.24
C ARG A 187 6.37 10.41 15.56
N LYS A 188 7.28 10.64 16.52
CA LYS A 188 7.74 11.96 16.94
C LYS A 188 8.60 12.68 15.89
N LEU A 189 9.17 11.97 14.93
CA LEU A 189 9.97 12.59 13.89
C LEU A 189 9.16 13.64 13.11
N PRO A 190 9.75 14.82 12.84
CA PRO A 190 9.08 15.82 12.02
C PRO A 190 8.82 15.30 10.61
N SER A 191 7.66 15.66 10.07
CA SER A 191 7.28 15.34 8.70
C SER A 191 7.57 16.52 7.79
N GLU A 192 7.99 16.23 6.56
CA GLU A 192 8.14 17.25 5.53
C GLU A 192 6.75 17.72 5.07
N LYS A 193 6.61 19.03 4.88
CA LYS A 193 5.41 19.62 4.26
C LYS A 193 5.48 19.36 2.75
N ARG A 194 4.36 18.97 2.18
CA ARG A 194 4.18 19.02 0.70
C ARG A 194 4.14 20.44 0.23
#